data_2f386853f340a4cf497e849e2ca4b71e
#
_entry.id   2f386853f340a4cf497e849e2ca4b71e
#
_cell.length_a   1.000
_cell.length_b   1.000
_cell.length_c   1.000
_cell.angle_alpha   90.00
_cell.angle_beta   90.00
_cell.angle_gamma   90.00
#
_symmetry.space_group_name_H-M   'P 1'
#
loop_
_entity.id
_entity.type
_entity.pdbx_description
1 polymer ?
#
loop_
_entity_poly.entity_id
_entity_poly.type
_entity_poly.pdbx_seq_one_letter_code
_entity_poly.pdbx_strand_id
1 'polypeptide(L)'
;KVLMQAPKNGFFYVLDRATGKLISADKYQANVNWASGVDLATGRPVEAQNARYEEAQTQLQIPGPLGSHNWHPMAFSPDTGLVYIPAQTLPTIYAEMENFQYRPGAWNTGTDLSAGALPTEMSARLAAVAASKGQLVAWDPVAKKPKWVFDYPNAWNGGVLATGGGLVFQGALDGKFRAFDAATGAPKWETDTGYPALSGPVSYEIDGEQFIAVTAGWGSSLPLAGGTGFRDGAPRLGSPA
;
A
#
# COMPACT_ATOMS: atom_id res chain seq x y z
N LYS A 1 -5.68 -18.07 18.75
CA LYS A 1 -5.88 -16.68 18.29
C LYS A 1 -4.57 -16.17 17.72
N VAL A 2 -4.63 -15.43 16.62
CA VAL A 2 -3.45 -14.90 15.90
C VAL A 2 -3.46 -13.38 15.83
N LEU A 3 -2.29 -12.81 15.59
CA LEU A 3 -2.09 -11.46 15.11
C LEU A 3 -1.71 -11.55 13.63
N MET A 4 -2.32 -10.73 12.79
CA MET A 4 -2.05 -10.67 11.36
C MET A 4 -1.60 -9.27 10.97
N GLN A 5 -0.58 -9.18 10.13
CA GLN A 5 0.00 -7.89 9.72
C GLN A 5 0.58 -7.97 8.30
N ALA A 6 0.24 -6.99 7.47
CA ALA A 6 0.89 -6.72 6.19
C ALA A 6 1.72 -5.42 6.31
N PRO A 7 2.98 -5.47 6.77
CA PRO A 7 3.81 -4.28 6.88
C PRO A 7 4.35 -3.82 5.51
N LYS A 8 5.13 -2.74 5.53
CA LYS A 8 5.74 -2.14 4.34
C LYS A 8 6.54 -3.11 3.46
N ASN A 9 7.14 -4.13 4.06
CA ASN A 9 8.13 -5.00 3.42
C ASN A 9 7.57 -5.99 2.39
N GLY A 10 6.23 -6.07 2.24
CA GLY A 10 5.56 -6.90 1.22
C GLY A 10 5.26 -8.33 1.64
N PHE A 11 5.53 -8.71 2.90
CA PHE A 11 5.17 -10.00 3.47
C PHE A 11 3.98 -9.88 4.42
N PHE A 12 3.08 -10.86 4.37
CA PHE A 12 1.97 -11.00 5.30
C PHE A 12 2.38 -11.94 6.45
N TYR A 13 2.41 -11.41 7.66
CA TYR A 13 2.81 -12.14 8.85
C TYR A 13 1.60 -12.64 9.64
N VAL A 14 1.69 -13.87 10.11
CA VAL A 14 0.76 -14.46 11.07
C VAL A 14 1.55 -14.93 12.28
N LEU A 15 1.22 -14.39 13.45
CA LEU A 15 1.87 -14.73 14.71
C LEU A 15 0.85 -15.31 15.69
N ASP A 16 1.29 -16.27 16.52
CA ASP A 16 0.52 -16.64 17.70
C ASP A 16 0.44 -15.45 18.65
N ARG A 17 -0.78 -15.04 18.99
CA ARG A 17 -0.99 -13.82 19.77
C ARG A 17 -0.51 -13.93 21.22
N ALA A 18 -0.48 -15.14 21.78
CA ALA A 18 -0.11 -15.36 23.18
C ALA A 18 1.41 -15.44 23.37
N THR A 19 2.11 -16.04 22.39
CA THR A 19 3.54 -16.35 22.50
C THR A 19 4.43 -15.48 21.64
N GLY A 20 3.87 -14.77 20.63
CA GLY A 20 4.62 -14.04 19.62
C GLY A 20 5.31 -14.95 18.60
N LYS A 21 5.10 -16.27 18.65
CA LYS A 21 5.72 -17.21 17.70
C LYS A 21 5.22 -16.93 16.27
N LEU A 22 6.17 -16.82 15.34
CA LEU A 22 5.86 -16.70 13.91
C LEU A 22 5.27 -18.02 13.39
N ILE A 23 4.08 -17.93 12.80
CA ILE A 23 3.37 -19.07 12.19
C ILE A 23 3.61 -19.09 10.67
N SER A 24 3.49 -17.92 10.03
CA SER A 24 3.78 -17.79 8.60
C SER A 24 4.21 -16.36 8.24
N ALA A 25 4.93 -16.24 7.11
CA ALA A 25 5.31 -14.98 6.51
C ALA A 25 5.42 -15.17 5.00
N ASP A 26 4.38 -14.77 4.27
CA ASP A 26 4.24 -15.05 2.86
C ASP A 26 4.11 -13.75 2.05
N LYS A 27 4.67 -13.69 0.83
CA LYS A 27 4.59 -12.49 -0.01
C LYS A 27 3.14 -12.22 -0.43
N TYR A 28 2.55 -11.09 0.01
CA TYR A 28 1.27 -10.62 -0.52
C TYR A 28 1.44 -9.76 -1.78
N GLN A 29 2.68 -9.31 -2.06
CA GLN A 29 3.10 -8.67 -3.30
C GLN A 29 4.15 -9.53 -3.99
N ALA A 30 3.81 -10.05 -5.18
CA ALA A 30 4.65 -11.02 -5.88
C ALA A 30 6.00 -10.46 -6.35
N ASN A 31 6.07 -9.15 -6.60
CA ASN A 31 7.23 -8.46 -7.15
C ASN A 31 8.24 -7.97 -6.11
N VAL A 32 8.08 -8.34 -4.83
CA VAL A 32 9.08 -8.05 -3.79
C VAL A 32 10.41 -8.69 -4.17
N ASN A 33 11.48 -7.87 -4.26
CA ASN A 33 12.79 -8.30 -4.77
C ASN A 33 13.93 -8.28 -3.76
N TRP A 34 13.75 -7.69 -2.57
CA TRP A 34 14.79 -7.59 -1.55
C TRP A 34 14.98 -8.86 -0.71
N ALA A 35 13.98 -9.75 -0.67
CA ALA A 35 14.04 -11.02 0.03
C ALA A 35 13.26 -12.10 -0.73
N SER A 36 13.73 -13.35 -0.67
CA SER A 36 13.05 -14.50 -1.24
C SER A 36 11.94 -15.04 -0.34
N GLY A 37 12.10 -14.88 0.98
CA GLY A 37 11.17 -15.36 2.00
C GLY A 37 11.57 -14.91 3.40
N VAL A 38 10.96 -15.52 4.42
CA VAL A 38 11.30 -15.34 5.83
C VAL A 38 11.55 -16.73 6.44
N ASP A 39 12.67 -16.89 7.11
CA ASP A 39 12.96 -18.09 7.90
C ASP A 39 12.02 -18.14 9.11
N LEU A 40 11.14 -19.12 9.16
CA LEU A 40 10.13 -19.24 10.22
C LEU A 40 10.73 -19.60 11.59
N ALA A 41 11.92 -20.19 11.64
CA ALA A 41 12.57 -20.54 12.89
C ALA A 41 13.18 -19.32 13.59
N THR A 42 13.75 -18.41 12.81
CA THR A 42 14.43 -17.22 13.31
C THR A 42 13.62 -15.94 13.18
N GLY A 43 12.60 -15.91 12.32
CA GLY A 43 11.84 -14.72 11.94
C GLY A 43 12.63 -13.74 11.05
N ARG A 44 13.82 -14.14 10.58
CA ARG A 44 14.69 -13.29 9.76
C ARG A 44 14.37 -13.44 8.27
N PRO A 45 14.44 -12.35 7.49
CA PRO A 45 14.30 -12.44 6.05
C PRO A 45 15.46 -13.23 5.44
N VAL A 46 15.16 -14.00 4.41
CA VAL A 46 16.14 -14.60 3.51
C VAL A 46 16.43 -13.56 2.42
N GLU A 47 17.44 -12.73 2.66
CA GLU A 47 17.77 -11.59 1.80
C GLU A 47 18.17 -12.07 0.39
N ALA A 48 17.75 -11.33 -0.62
CA ALA A 48 18.22 -11.52 -1.98
C ALA A 48 19.66 -10.96 -2.14
N GLN A 49 20.38 -11.39 -3.18
CA GLN A 49 21.74 -10.92 -3.43
C GLN A 49 21.84 -9.39 -3.50
N ASN A 50 20.80 -8.72 -3.99
CA ASN A 50 20.75 -7.27 -4.15
C ASN A 50 19.82 -6.60 -3.12
N ALA A 51 19.73 -7.14 -1.90
CA ALA A 51 18.85 -6.59 -0.85
C ALA A 51 19.38 -5.26 -0.28
N ARG A 52 20.67 -5.00 -0.45
CA ARG A 52 21.36 -3.82 0.07
C ARG A 52 22.11 -3.11 -1.04
N TYR A 53 22.15 -1.79 -0.96
CA TYR A 53 23.01 -0.98 -1.82
C TYR A 53 24.30 -0.67 -1.02
N GLU A 54 25.43 -1.01 -1.62
CA GLU A 54 26.74 -0.85 -1.02
C GLU A 54 27.64 -0.12 -2.03
N GLU A 55 28.58 0.71 -1.55
CA GLU A 55 29.66 1.32 -2.31
C GLU A 55 29.30 1.82 -3.72
N ALA A 56 28.65 2.99 -3.80
CA ALA A 56 28.35 3.68 -5.06
C ALA A 56 27.46 2.92 -6.07
N GLN A 57 26.83 1.82 -5.67
CA GLN A 57 25.88 1.11 -6.50
C GLN A 57 24.46 1.63 -6.32
N THR A 58 23.74 1.81 -7.42
CA THR A 58 22.30 2.06 -7.37
C THR A 58 21.54 0.75 -7.35
N GLN A 59 20.51 0.67 -6.52
CA GLN A 59 19.68 -0.52 -6.37
C GLN A 59 18.20 -0.18 -6.56
N LEU A 60 17.56 -0.83 -7.55
CA LEU A 60 16.12 -0.78 -7.67
C LEU A 60 15.49 -1.72 -6.63
N GLN A 61 14.75 -1.19 -5.68
CA GLN A 61 14.04 -1.97 -4.67
C GLN A 61 12.52 -1.90 -4.84
N ILE A 62 11.89 -3.04 -4.63
CA ILE A 62 10.45 -3.24 -4.56
C ILE A 62 10.15 -4.05 -3.29
N PRO A 63 9.40 -3.45 -2.35
CA PRO A 63 8.91 -2.08 -2.34
C PRO A 63 9.99 -1.04 -2.00
N GLY A 64 9.75 0.20 -2.41
CA GLY A 64 10.50 1.37 -1.93
C GLY A 64 10.09 1.79 -0.51
N PRO A 65 10.50 2.98 -0.04
CA PRO A 65 10.33 3.41 1.36
C PRO A 65 8.87 3.62 1.78
N LEU A 66 7.97 3.82 0.83
CA LEU A 66 6.53 3.91 1.09
C LEU A 66 5.88 2.53 1.28
N GLY A 67 6.58 1.44 0.92
CA GLY A 67 6.16 0.07 1.18
C GLY A 67 5.12 -0.47 0.20
N SER A 68 4.88 -1.77 0.28
CA SER A 68 3.77 -2.45 -0.42
C SER A 68 2.42 -2.22 0.26
N HIS A 69 2.41 -1.80 1.51
CA HIS A 69 1.30 -1.32 2.31
C HIS A 69 1.86 -0.31 3.32
N ASN A 70 1.05 0.64 3.76
CA ASN A 70 1.49 1.67 4.70
C ASN A 70 0.51 1.80 5.87
N TRP A 71 0.20 3.00 6.33
CA TRP A 71 -0.66 3.30 7.48
C TRP A 71 -2.17 3.08 7.22
N HIS A 72 -2.57 2.91 5.98
CA HIS A 72 -3.97 2.72 5.61
C HIS A 72 -4.54 1.46 6.30
N PRO A 73 -5.70 1.53 6.99
CA PRO A 73 -6.22 0.37 7.71
C PRO A 73 -6.58 -0.77 6.76
N MET A 74 -6.19 -1.97 7.16
CA MET A 74 -6.69 -3.24 6.63
C MET A 74 -8.01 -3.60 7.30
N ALA A 75 -8.78 -4.51 6.69
CA ALA A 75 -9.98 -5.07 7.31
C ALA A 75 -9.95 -6.61 7.24
N PHE A 76 -10.57 -7.26 8.22
CA PHE A 76 -10.78 -8.72 8.24
C PHE A 76 -12.28 -9.01 8.30
N SER A 77 -12.75 -9.93 7.45
CA SER A 77 -14.11 -10.44 7.54
C SER A 77 -14.10 -11.88 8.08
N PRO A 78 -14.72 -12.15 9.22
CA PRO A 78 -14.84 -13.50 9.73
C PRO A 78 -15.69 -14.42 8.84
N ASP A 79 -16.64 -13.85 8.08
CA ASP A 79 -17.54 -14.61 7.21
C ASP A 79 -16.81 -15.18 5.99
N THR A 80 -15.86 -14.41 5.43
CA THR A 80 -15.05 -14.86 4.29
C THR A 80 -13.72 -15.49 4.71
N GLY A 81 -13.25 -15.21 5.93
CA GLY A 81 -11.91 -15.57 6.39
C GLY A 81 -10.78 -14.77 5.72
N LEU A 82 -11.09 -13.71 4.97
CA LEU A 82 -10.14 -12.94 4.19
C LEU A 82 -9.70 -11.65 4.90
N VAL A 83 -8.46 -11.26 4.65
CA VAL A 83 -7.92 -9.95 5.02
C VAL A 83 -7.82 -9.08 3.77
N TYR A 84 -8.43 -7.90 3.81
CA TYR A 84 -8.42 -6.94 2.71
C TYR A 84 -7.34 -5.91 2.95
N ILE A 85 -6.38 -5.85 2.01
CA ILE A 85 -5.14 -5.07 2.15
C ILE A 85 -5.11 -3.99 1.07
N PRO A 86 -5.03 -2.70 1.43
CA PRO A 86 -4.74 -1.63 0.49
C PRO A 86 -3.25 -1.70 0.10
N ALA A 87 -2.95 -2.47 -0.93
CA ALA A 87 -1.60 -2.76 -1.39
C ALA A 87 -1.16 -1.84 -2.54
N GLN A 88 0.15 -1.76 -2.73
CA GLN A 88 0.74 -0.96 -3.80
C GLN A 88 2.10 -1.49 -4.24
N THR A 89 2.44 -1.20 -5.49
CA THR A 89 3.79 -1.34 -6.04
C THR A 89 4.36 0.05 -6.27
N LEU A 90 5.39 0.40 -5.50
CA LEU A 90 6.13 1.67 -5.62
C LEU A 90 7.62 1.35 -5.67
N PRO A 91 8.19 1.10 -6.86
CA PRO A 91 9.62 0.90 -7.03
C PRO A 91 10.39 2.16 -6.67
N THR A 92 11.56 2.01 -6.09
CA THR A 92 12.45 3.15 -5.79
C THR A 92 13.90 2.76 -6.04
N ILE A 93 14.65 3.66 -6.64
CA ILE A 93 16.11 3.53 -6.77
C ILE A 93 16.73 4.04 -5.47
N TYR A 94 17.54 3.22 -4.84
CA TYR A 94 18.37 3.59 -3.71
C TYR A 94 19.81 3.73 -4.17
N ALA A 95 20.49 4.73 -3.64
CA ALA A 95 21.91 4.99 -3.78
C ALA A 95 22.48 5.50 -2.45
N GLU A 96 23.74 5.23 -2.19
CA GLU A 96 24.47 5.81 -1.08
C GLU A 96 24.73 7.30 -1.35
N MET A 97 24.59 8.12 -0.30
CA MET A 97 24.95 9.53 -0.37
C MET A 97 26.48 9.66 -0.29
N GLU A 98 27.08 10.13 -1.36
CA GLU A 98 28.51 10.49 -1.34
C GLU A 98 28.79 11.56 -0.30
N ASN A 99 29.88 11.40 0.44
CA ASN A 99 30.33 12.36 1.45
C ASN A 99 29.23 12.73 2.48
N PHE A 100 28.50 11.74 2.98
CA PHE A 100 27.44 11.95 3.98
C PHE A 100 27.97 12.79 5.16
N GLN A 101 27.24 13.86 5.48
CA GLN A 101 27.48 14.71 6.64
C GLN A 101 26.22 14.77 7.49
N TYR A 102 26.36 14.42 8.77
CA TYR A 102 25.26 14.54 9.72
C TYR A 102 24.80 16.00 9.86
N ARG A 103 23.50 16.24 9.73
CA ARG A 103 22.88 17.56 9.91
C ARG A 103 21.80 17.50 10.98
N PRO A 104 21.92 18.21 12.12
CA PRO A 104 20.89 18.25 13.15
C PRO A 104 19.55 18.71 12.58
N GLY A 105 18.44 18.05 12.97
CA GLY A 105 17.09 18.41 12.53
C GLY A 105 16.72 17.99 11.09
N ALA A 106 17.63 17.32 10.36
CA ALA A 106 17.36 16.78 9.02
C ALA A 106 17.22 15.26 9.04
N TRP A 107 16.71 14.70 7.95
CA TRP A 107 16.76 13.25 7.73
C TRP A 107 18.20 12.82 7.42
N ASN A 108 18.75 12.03 8.31
CA ASN A 108 20.14 11.56 8.24
C ASN A 108 20.14 10.05 7.92
N THR A 109 19.70 9.68 6.72
CA THR A 109 19.57 8.28 6.30
C THR A 109 20.82 7.74 5.59
N GLY A 110 21.73 8.61 5.15
CA GLY A 110 22.84 8.22 4.29
C GLY A 110 22.42 7.82 2.86
N THR A 111 21.13 7.92 2.55
CA THR A 111 20.58 7.60 1.22
C THR A 111 20.55 8.86 0.36
N ASP A 112 21.03 8.78 -0.87
CA ASP A 112 20.80 9.81 -1.87
C ASP A 112 19.35 9.74 -2.35
N LEU A 113 18.49 10.61 -1.77
CA LEU A 113 17.09 10.68 -2.13
C LEU A 113 16.85 11.19 -3.55
N SER A 114 17.83 11.86 -4.16
CA SER A 114 17.72 12.34 -5.55
C SER A 114 17.75 11.19 -6.55
N ALA A 115 18.42 10.09 -6.24
CA ALA A 115 18.43 8.88 -7.07
C ALA A 115 17.06 8.23 -7.22
N GLY A 116 16.17 8.41 -6.21
CA GLY A 116 14.80 7.93 -6.21
C GLY A 116 13.78 8.94 -6.71
N ALA A 117 14.20 10.13 -7.15
CA ALA A 117 13.31 11.15 -7.67
C ALA A 117 12.70 10.74 -9.01
N LEU A 118 11.49 11.23 -9.28
CA LEU A 118 10.89 11.01 -10.60
C LEU A 118 11.75 11.66 -11.69
N PRO A 119 11.97 10.98 -12.83
CA PRO A 119 12.72 11.54 -13.94
C PRO A 119 12.16 12.89 -14.40
N THR A 120 13.03 13.78 -14.83
CA THR A 120 12.63 15.10 -15.39
C THR A 120 12.13 14.97 -16.81
N GLU A 121 12.62 13.97 -17.55
CA GLU A 121 12.18 13.69 -18.92
C GLU A 121 10.77 13.07 -18.88
N MET A 122 9.85 13.61 -19.70
CA MET A 122 8.40 13.30 -19.62
C MET A 122 8.09 11.83 -19.90
N SER A 123 8.71 11.22 -20.91
CA SER A 123 8.42 9.81 -21.24
C SER A 123 8.91 8.85 -20.15
N ALA A 124 10.09 9.10 -19.60
CA ALA A 124 10.63 8.33 -18.47
C ALA A 124 9.79 8.50 -17.21
N ARG A 125 9.29 9.72 -16.97
CA ARG A 125 8.38 10.01 -15.86
C ARG A 125 7.05 9.29 -16.00
N LEU A 126 6.45 9.30 -17.19
CA LEU A 126 5.22 8.55 -17.45
C LEU A 126 5.41 7.04 -17.28
N ALA A 127 6.55 6.51 -17.70
CA ALA A 127 6.89 5.09 -17.50
C ALA A 127 7.05 4.76 -16.01
N ALA A 128 7.70 5.62 -15.22
CA ALA A 128 7.84 5.43 -13.78
C ALA A 128 6.48 5.48 -13.05
N VAL A 129 5.58 6.40 -13.45
CA VAL A 129 4.21 6.47 -12.93
C VAL A 129 3.42 5.23 -13.33
N ALA A 130 3.53 4.76 -14.58
CA ALA A 130 2.85 3.55 -15.05
C ALA A 130 3.35 2.25 -14.36
N ALA A 131 4.60 2.24 -13.89
CA ALA A 131 5.15 1.15 -13.08
C ALA A 131 4.62 1.14 -11.64
N SER A 132 4.05 2.27 -11.19
CA SER A 132 3.47 2.43 -9.86
C SER A 132 2.00 2.05 -9.90
N LYS A 133 1.61 1.02 -9.13
CA LYS A 133 0.23 0.48 -9.15
C LYS A 133 -0.33 0.41 -7.74
N GLY A 134 -1.64 0.61 -7.63
CA GLY A 134 -2.42 0.31 -6.44
C GLY A 134 -3.23 -0.97 -6.60
N GLN A 135 -3.50 -1.63 -5.50
CA GLN A 135 -4.31 -2.86 -5.47
C GLN A 135 -5.15 -2.92 -4.21
N LEU A 136 -6.34 -3.47 -4.33
CA LEU A 136 -7.06 -4.04 -3.19
C LEU A 136 -6.87 -5.55 -3.25
N VAL A 137 -6.12 -6.09 -2.29
CA VAL A 137 -5.83 -7.52 -2.22
C VAL A 137 -6.70 -8.16 -1.15
N ALA A 138 -7.53 -9.13 -1.52
CA ALA A 138 -8.19 -10.01 -0.57
C ALA A 138 -7.29 -11.23 -0.32
N TRP A 139 -6.59 -11.21 0.78
CA TRP A 139 -5.62 -12.23 1.16
C TRP A 139 -6.25 -13.34 1.97
N ASP A 140 -6.04 -14.58 1.57
CA ASP A 140 -6.39 -15.76 2.36
C ASP A 140 -5.18 -16.14 3.25
N PRO A 141 -5.24 -15.90 4.57
CA PRO A 141 -4.12 -16.17 5.46
C PRO A 141 -3.87 -17.67 5.70
N VAL A 142 -4.85 -18.54 5.39
CA VAL A 142 -4.73 -20.00 5.52
C VAL A 142 -4.16 -20.60 4.24
N ALA A 143 -4.68 -20.20 3.07
CA ALA A 143 -4.18 -20.62 1.78
C ALA A 143 -2.87 -19.91 1.38
N LYS A 144 -2.50 -18.82 2.07
CA LYS A 144 -1.27 -18.01 1.88
C LYS A 144 -1.15 -17.45 0.47
N LYS A 145 -2.27 -16.97 -0.06
CA LYS A 145 -2.36 -16.41 -1.41
C LYS A 145 -3.54 -15.46 -1.55
N PRO A 146 -3.52 -14.56 -2.55
CA PRO A 146 -4.69 -13.76 -2.86
C PRO A 146 -5.86 -14.66 -3.29
N LYS A 147 -7.06 -14.38 -2.77
CA LYS A 147 -8.32 -14.94 -3.26
C LYS A 147 -8.79 -14.20 -4.49
N TRP A 148 -8.72 -12.86 -4.43
CA TRP A 148 -8.96 -11.95 -5.53
C TRP A 148 -8.14 -10.67 -5.37
N VAL A 149 -7.95 -9.95 -6.46
CA VAL A 149 -7.25 -8.66 -6.51
C VAL A 149 -8.04 -7.72 -7.40
N PHE A 150 -8.20 -6.49 -6.97
CA PHE A 150 -8.69 -5.39 -7.80
C PHE A 150 -7.55 -4.40 -8.05
N ASP A 151 -7.23 -4.15 -9.33
CA ASP A 151 -6.16 -3.25 -9.72
C ASP A 151 -6.67 -1.81 -9.87
N TYR A 152 -5.92 -0.86 -9.31
CA TYR A 152 -6.12 0.56 -9.49
C TYR A 152 -5.06 1.14 -10.43
N PRO A 153 -5.42 2.16 -11.22
CA PRO A 153 -4.46 2.81 -12.12
C PRO A 153 -3.36 3.57 -11.35
N ASN A 154 -3.63 3.93 -10.10
CA ASN A 154 -2.74 4.72 -9.27
C ASN A 154 -2.41 3.96 -7.98
N ALA A 155 -1.17 4.09 -7.51
CA ALA A 155 -0.77 3.71 -6.16
C ALA A 155 -1.42 4.65 -5.11
N TRP A 156 -1.33 4.25 -3.83
CA TRP A 156 -1.75 5.08 -2.69
C TRP A 156 -3.26 5.27 -2.59
N ASN A 157 -3.98 4.17 -2.52
CA ASN A 157 -5.43 4.18 -2.28
C ASN A 157 -5.74 4.20 -0.78
N GLY A 158 -7.00 4.47 -0.44
CA GLY A 158 -7.46 4.62 0.94
C GLY A 158 -7.48 3.32 1.74
N GLY A 159 -7.77 3.45 3.02
CA GLY A 159 -8.00 2.31 3.91
C GLY A 159 -9.27 1.54 3.55
N VAL A 160 -9.44 0.39 4.18
CA VAL A 160 -10.51 -0.57 3.86
C VAL A 160 -11.44 -0.75 5.05
N LEU A 161 -12.74 -0.88 4.78
CA LEU A 161 -13.77 -1.28 5.72
C LEU A 161 -14.47 -2.54 5.19
N ALA A 162 -14.55 -3.61 5.98
CA ALA A 162 -15.40 -4.76 5.70
C ALA A 162 -16.63 -4.72 6.63
N THR A 163 -17.81 -5.04 6.09
CA THR A 163 -19.07 -5.05 6.83
C THR A 163 -19.67 -6.45 6.92
N GLY A 164 -20.50 -6.69 7.93
CA GLY A 164 -21.24 -7.96 8.10
C GLY A 164 -22.25 -8.24 6.98
N GLY A 165 -22.57 -7.24 6.14
CA GLY A 165 -23.40 -7.42 4.95
C GLY A 165 -22.64 -7.95 3.72
N GLY A 166 -21.39 -8.40 3.88
CA GLY A 166 -20.61 -8.99 2.80
C GLY A 166 -20.03 -7.98 1.80
N LEU A 167 -19.88 -6.72 2.21
CA LEU A 167 -19.29 -5.66 1.40
C LEU A 167 -17.94 -5.21 1.95
N VAL A 168 -17.07 -4.81 1.03
CA VAL A 168 -15.78 -4.17 1.32
C VAL A 168 -15.76 -2.80 0.65
N PHE A 169 -15.48 -1.76 1.45
CA PHE A 169 -15.45 -0.38 0.99
C PHE A 169 -14.02 0.15 0.94
N GLN A 170 -13.68 0.86 -0.13
CA GLN A 170 -12.40 1.56 -0.27
C GLN A 170 -12.56 2.83 -1.10
N GLY A 171 -11.92 3.89 -0.64
CA GLY A 171 -11.68 5.09 -1.44
C GLY A 171 -10.37 4.97 -2.22
N ALA A 172 -10.23 5.73 -3.29
CA ALA A 172 -9.05 5.68 -4.13
C ALA A 172 -8.54 7.07 -4.53
N LEU A 173 -7.32 7.09 -5.06
CA LEU A 173 -6.66 8.31 -5.54
C LEU A 173 -7.37 8.92 -6.75
N ASP A 174 -8.13 8.13 -7.49
CA ASP A 174 -8.93 8.56 -8.65
C ASP A 174 -10.20 9.35 -8.28
N GLY A 175 -10.42 9.62 -6.99
CA GLY A 175 -11.57 10.37 -6.50
C GLY A 175 -12.86 9.58 -6.45
N LYS A 176 -12.76 8.26 -6.45
CA LYS A 176 -13.93 7.38 -6.35
C LYS A 176 -13.95 6.61 -5.05
N PHE A 177 -15.15 6.41 -4.54
CA PHE A 177 -15.44 5.55 -3.40
C PHE A 177 -16.26 4.35 -3.88
N ARG A 178 -15.77 3.14 -3.57
CA ARG A 178 -16.30 1.89 -4.13
C ARG A 178 -16.70 0.91 -3.07
N ALA A 179 -17.73 0.10 -3.39
CA ALA A 179 -18.08 -1.10 -2.65
C ALA A 179 -17.88 -2.33 -3.53
N PHE A 180 -17.26 -3.36 -2.95
CA PHE A 180 -16.98 -4.64 -3.59
C PHE A 180 -17.68 -5.77 -2.84
N ASP A 181 -18.03 -6.82 -3.54
CA ASP A 181 -18.40 -8.10 -2.94
C ASP A 181 -17.19 -8.67 -2.18
N ALA A 182 -17.36 -8.95 -0.91
CA ALA A 182 -16.27 -9.39 -0.04
C ALA A 182 -15.64 -10.72 -0.48
N ALA A 183 -16.46 -11.65 -0.98
CA ALA A 183 -15.99 -12.99 -1.36
C ALA A 183 -15.34 -13.05 -2.74
N THR A 184 -15.77 -12.20 -3.68
CA THR A 184 -15.40 -12.29 -5.10
C THR A 184 -14.61 -11.10 -5.64
N GLY A 185 -14.66 -9.95 -4.95
CA GLY A 185 -14.06 -8.71 -5.43
C GLY A 185 -14.84 -8.01 -6.54
N ALA A 186 -16.03 -8.52 -6.89
CA ALA A 186 -16.87 -7.89 -7.91
C ALA A 186 -17.33 -6.50 -7.45
N PRO A 187 -17.10 -5.42 -8.25
CA PRO A 187 -17.63 -4.10 -7.94
C PRO A 187 -19.18 -4.15 -7.86
N LYS A 188 -19.73 -3.62 -6.76
CA LYS A 188 -21.19 -3.57 -6.52
C LYS A 188 -21.73 -2.15 -6.64
N TRP A 189 -20.93 -1.18 -6.28
CA TRP A 189 -21.33 0.22 -6.27
C TRP A 189 -20.10 1.12 -6.34
N GLU A 190 -20.26 2.29 -6.92
CA GLU A 190 -19.24 3.33 -7.04
C GLU A 190 -19.90 4.72 -7.01
N THR A 191 -19.24 5.67 -6.37
CA THR A 191 -19.62 7.09 -6.44
C THR A 191 -18.36 7.96 -6.59
N ASP A 192 -18.54 9.13 -7.19
CA ASP A 192 -17.51 10.16 -7.28
C ASP A 192 -17.52 11.00 -5.99
N THR A 193 -16.35 11.16 -5.37
CA THR A 193 -16.16 11.98 -4.16
C THR A 193 -15.64 13.38 -4.48
N GLY A 194 -15.39 13.70 -5.76
CA GLY A 194 -14.83 14.98 -6.20
C GLY A 194 -13.35 15.16 -5.88
N TYR A 195 -12.82 14.45 -4.88
CA TYR A 195 -11.43 14.46 -4.44
C TYR A 195 -10.99 13.05 -4.05
N PRO A 196 -9.66 12.76 -4.03
CA PRO A 196 -9.16 11.49 -3.52
C PRO A 196 -9.71 11.13 -2.13
N ALA A 197 -10.19 9.92 -1.95
CA ALA A 197 -10.67 9.40 -0.68
C ALA A 197 -9.62 8.44 -0.10
N LEU A 198 -8.65 8.97 0.64
CA LEU A 198 -7.47 8.25 1.11
C LEU A 198 -7.53 7.83 2.58
N SER A 199 -8.59 8.22 3.31
CA SER A 199 -8.82 7.78 4.68
C SER A 199 -9.40 6.38 4.75
N GLY A 200 -9.40 5.78 5.95
CA GLY A 200 -10.19 4.58 6.23
C GLY A 200 -11.67 4.96 6.38
N PRO A 201 -12.59 4.26 5.69
CA PRO A 201 -14.02 4.43 5.91
C PRO A 201 -14.44 3.95 7.30
N VAL A 202 -15.50 4.51 7.83
CA VAL A 202 -16.15 4.07 9.08
C VAL A 202 -17.62 3.79 8.85
N SER A 203 -18.16 2.81 9.59
CA SER A 203 -19.60 2.52 9.61
C SER A 203 -20.20 2.93 10.92
N TYR A 204 -21.39 3.50 10.87
CA TYR A 204 -22.21 3.84 12.03
C TYR A 204 -23.69 3.67 11.70
N GLU A 205 -24.53 3.69 12.73
CA GLU A 205 -25.97 3.52 12.61
C GLU A 205 -26.71 4.70 13.26
N ILE A 206 -27.76 5.18 12.61
CA ILE A 206 -28.69 6.16 13.15
C ILE A 206 -30.10 5.63 12.90
N ASP A 207 -30.90 5.49 13.96
CA ASP A 207 -32.29 5.06 13.91
C ASP A 207 -32.51 3.75 13.12
N GLY A 208 -31.57 2.81 13.20
CA GLY A 208 -31.63 1.52 12.51
C GLY A 208 -31.17 1.57 11.05
N GLU A 209 -30.72 2.71 10.55
CA GLU A 209 -30.14 2.86 9.21
C GLU A 209 -28.62 2.92 9.28
N GLN A 210 -27.95 2.07 8.48
CA GLN A 210 -26.48 2.02 8.39
C GLN A 210 -25.93 3.08 7.44
N PHE A 211 -24.96 3.83 7.93
CA PHE A 211 -24.20 4.80 7.14
C PHE A 211 -22.74 4.41 7.03
N ILE A 212 -22.13 4.77 5.89
CA ILE A 212 -20.69 4.69 5.68
C ILE A 212 -20.17 6.10 5.43
N ALA A 213 -19.21 6.52 6.25
CA ALA A 213 -18.54 7.81 6.08
C ALA A 213 -17.07 7.63 5.69
N VAL A 214 -16.58 8.50 4.79
CA VAL A 214 -15.18 8.58 4.38
C VAL A 214 -14.78 10.03 4.22
N THR A 215 -13.53 10.35 4.56
CA THR A 215 -12.97 11.68 4.32
C THR A 215 -12.35 11.73 2.92
N ALA A 216 -12.72 12.71 2.11
CA ALA A 216 -12.15 12.99 0.81
C ALA A 216 -11.27 14.25 0.87
N GLY A 217 -10.12 14.23 0.20
CA GLY A 217 -9.15 15.33 0.15
C GLY A 217 -7.73 14.84 -0.14
N TRP A 218 -6.82 15.79 -0.40
CA TRP A 218 -5.40 15.52 -0.70
C TRP A 218 -4.51 15.34 0.54
N GLY A 219 -5.07 15.20 1.72
CA GLY A 219 -4.35 15.08 2.98
C GLY A 219 -3.63 13.74 3.16
N SER A 220 -2.51 13.55 2.45
CA SER A 220 -1.74 12.31 2.53
C SER A 220 -0.25 12.57 2.34
N SER A 221 0.59 11.66 2.84
CA SER A 221 2.05 11.75 2.71
C SER A 221 2.53 11.67 1.26
N LEU A 222 1.84 10.95 0.37
CA LEU A 222 2.25 10.85 -1.03
C LEU A 222 2.21 12.20 -1.77
N PRO A 223 1.14 13.01 -1.69
CA PRO A 223 1.13 14.35 -2.25
C PRO A 223 2.18 15.27 -1.63
N LEU A 224 2.52 15.09 -0.35
CA LEU A 224 3.55 15.85 0.33
C LEU A 224 4.96 15.46 -0.12
N ALA A 225 5.22 14.18 -0.33
CA ALA A 225 6.52 13.66 -0.74
C ALA A 225 6.77 13.79 -2.25
N GLY A 226 5.72 13.63 -3.07
CA GLY A 226 5.81 13.62 -4.54
C GLY A 226 5.61 14.97 -5.22
N GLY A 227 5.27 16.03 -4.46
CA GLY A 227 5.02 17.37 -5.00
C GLY A 227 3.90 17.41 -6.05
N THR A 228 3.94 18.40 -6.95
CA THR A 228 2.96 18.56 -8.04
C THR A 228 3.00 17.43 -9.06
N GLY A 229 4.07 16.64 -9.10
CA GLY A 229 4.25 15.58 -10.07
C GLY A 229 3.21 14.46 -10.01
N PHE A 230 2.70 14.17 -8.83
CA PHE A 230 1.59 13.21 -8.66
C PHE A 230 0.23 13.85 -8.94
N ARG A 231 0.10 15.17 -8.84
CA ARG A 231 -1.14 15.90 -9.16
C ARG A 231 -1.37 16.01 -10.67
N ASP A 232 -0.31 16.12 -11.45
CA ASP A 232 -0.39 16.33 -12.90
C ASP A 232 -0.76 15.04 -13.67
N GLY A 233 -0.59 13.86 -13.06
CA GLY A 233 -1.02 12.57 -13.59
C GLY A 233 -2.38 12.10 -13.06
N ALA A 234 -2.94 12.74 -12.02
CA ALA A 234 -4.30 12.48 -11.57
C ALA A 234 -5.28 13.22 -12.50
N PRO A 235 -6.45 12.63 -12.82
CA PRO A 235 -7.48 13.36 -13.53
C PRO A 235 -7.76 14.66 -12.77
N ARG A 236 -7.71 15.80 -13.46
CA ARG A 236 -8.16 17.08 -12.90
C ARG A 236 -9.64 16.93 -12.62
N LEU A 237 -9.95 16.58 -11.38
CA LEU A 237 -11.30 16.67 -10.88
C LEU A 237 -11.65 18.15 -10.91
N GLY A 238 -12.66 18.49 -11.70
CA GLY A 238 -13.04 19.86 -12.00
C GLY A 238 -13.10 20.71 -10.73
N SER A 239 -12.58 21.94 -10.80
CA SER A 239 -12.85 22.92 -9.78
C SER A 239 -14.37 23.04 -9.65
N PRO A 240 -14.95 22.98 -8.44
CA PRO A 240 -16.34 23.35 -8.28
C PRO A 240 -16.50 24.79 -8.79
N ALA A 241 -17.48 25.00 -9.63
CA ALA A 241 -17.92 26.30 -10.11
C ALA A 241 -18.43 27.16 -8.95
#